data_20d0be2445d4a916178c9ba9fae06c1d
#
_entry.id   20d0be2445d4a916178c9ba9fae06c1d
#
_cell.length_a   1.000
_cell.length_b   1.000
_cell.length_c   1.000
_cell.angle_alpha   90.00
_cell.angle_beta   90.00
_cell.angle_gamma   90.00
#
_symmetry.space_group_name_H-M   'P 1'
#
loop_
_entity.id
_entity.type
_entity.pdbx_description
1 polymer ?
#
loop_
_entity_poly.entity_id
_entity_poly.type
_entity_poly.pdbx_seq_one_letter_code
_entity_poly.pdbx_strand_id
1 'polypeptide(L)'
;MVKKQIKIAPEFVAIDTNGRQIKLSDYQGKKNVMLVFNRGFQWPYCRKHMAQLRQDYQQFVNRNTEIIAIGPEDSEAFKQWWDDHKMPFTGIADPKHNIANMYGQQVKLIKLGRMPATILIDKRGQIRYSHFGESMADIPKTKEMLSLTDGLDKEDAS
;
A
#
# COMPACT_ATOMS: atom_id res chain seq x y z
N MET A 1 -11.77 20.72 -22.52
CA MET A 1 -11.69 19.34 -22.04
C MET A 1 -10.32 19.11 -21.42
N VAL A 2 -10.30 18.86 -20.14
CA VAL A 2 -9.06 18.49 -19.48
C VAL A 2 -8.82 17.00 -19.76
N LYS A 3 -7.78 16.67 -20.50
CA LYS A 3 -7.35 15.27 -20.66
C LYS A 3 -6.91 14.75 -19.30
N LYS A 4 -7.60 13.74 -18.79
CA LYS A 4 -7.19 13.03 -17.58
C LYS A 4 -5.79 12.45 -17.83
N GLN A 5 -4.79 12.95 -17.11
CA GLN A 5 -3.44 12.41 -17.23
C GLN A 5 -3.42 10.99 -16.68
N ILE A 6 -3.04 10.05 -17.53
CA ILE A 6 -2.83 8.66 -17.11
C ILE A 6 -1.47 8.59 -16.43
N LYS A 7 -1.46 8.24 -15.13
CA LYS A 7 -0.23 8.02 -14.39
C LYS A 7 0.08 6.52 -14.33
N ILE A 8 1.18 6.13 -14.91
CA ILE A 8 1.69 4.78 -14.79
C ILE A 8 2.44 4.65 -13.47
N ALA A 9 2.12 3.61 -12.69
CA ALA A 9 2.79 3.36 -11.43
C ALA A 9 4.26 2.95 -11.69
N PRO A 10 5.23 3.56 -10.99
CA PRO A 10 6.63 3.15 -11.10
C PRO A 10 6.83 1.69 -10.73
N GLU A 11 7.57 0.96 -11.55
CA GLU A 11 7.93 -0.43 -11.26
C GLU A 11 8.89 -0.48 -10.07
N PHE A 12 8.73 -1.48 -9.24
CA PHE A 12 9.72 -1.79 -8.20
C PHE A 12 9.91 -3.30 -8.08
N VAL A 13 11.07 -3.67 -7.58
CA VAL A 13 11.42 -5.05 -7.23
C VAL A 13 11.87 -5.05 -5.79
N ALA A 14 11.28 -5.90 -4.98
CA ALA A 14 11.58 -5.98 -3.55
C ALA A 14 11.47 -7.41 -3.05
N ILE A 15 11.94 -7.64 -1.83
CA ILE A 15 11.83 -8.94 -1.16
C ILE A 15 10.80 -8.77 -0.03
N ASP A 16 9.82 -9.66 0.02
CA ASP A 16 8.82 -9.63 1.08
C ASP A 16 9.30 -10.31 2.37
N THR A 17 8.45 -10.32 3.38
CA THR A 17 8.78 -10.93 4.69
C THR A 17 9.04 -12.44 4.61
N ASN A 18 8.60 -13.10 3.55
CA ASN A 18 8.81 -14.54 3.33
C ASN A 18 10.01 -14.84 2.43
N GLY A 19 10.80 -13.83 2.09
CA GLY A 19 11.96 -13.98 1.20
C GLY A 19 11.62 -14.12 -0.27
N ARG A 20 10.38 -13.83 -0.67
CA ARG A 20 9.95 -13.90 -2.07
C ARG A 20 10.25 -12.58 -2.78
N GLN A 21 10.67 -12.69 -4.03
CA GLN A 21 10.82 -11.51 -4.87
C GLN A 21 9.44 -11.03 -5.34
N ILE A 22 9.13 -9.76 -5.09
CA ILE A 22 7.88 -9.11 -5.47
C ILE A 22 8.20 -8.04 -6.51
N LYS A 23 7.52 -8.12 -7.65
CA LYS A 23 7.55 -7.08 -8.69
C LYS A 23 6.14 -6.55 -8.86
N LEU A 24 5.99 -5.24 -8.94
CA LEU A 24 4.67 -4.65 -9.18
C LEU A 24 4.04 -5.20 -10.47
N SER A 25 4.83 -5.36 -11.52
CA SER A 25 4.38 -5.90 -12.80
C SER A 25 3.82 -7.33 -12.73
N ASP A 26 4.13 -8.09 -11.68
CA ASP A 26 3.59 -9.45 -11.50
C ASP A 26 2.07 -9.45 -11.32
N TYR A 27 1.50 -8.33 -10.88
CA TYR A 27 0.05 -8.18 -10.67
C TYR A 27 -0.67 -7.65 -11.90
N GLN A 28 0.06 -7.11 -12.87
CA GLN A 28 -0.51 -6.52 -14.07
C GLN A 28 -1.29 -7.55 -14.88
N GLY A 29 -2.54 -7.20 -15.25
CA GLY A 29 -3.45 -8.10 -15.93
C GLY A 29 -4.15 -9.12 -15.02
N LYS A 30 -3.82 -9.14 -13.72
CA LYS A 30 -4.33 -10.14 -12.77
C LYS A 30 -5.08 -9.52 -11.61
N LYS A 31 -4.47 -8.53 -10.93
CA LYS A 31 -5.02 -7.92 -9.72
C LYS A 31 -4.76 -6.43 -9.69
N ASN A 32 -5.66 -5.71 -9.05
CA ASN A 32 -5.38 -4.35 -8.59
C ASN A 32 -4.42 -4.43 -7.40
N VAL A 33 -3.68 -3.36 -7.13
CA VAL A 33 -2.74 -3.31 -6.01
C VAL A 33 -3.01 -2.06 -5.20
N MET A 34 -3.20 -2.24 -3.89
CA MET A 34 -3.24 -1.14 -2.95
C MET A 34 -1.91 -1.08 -2.21
N LEU A 35 -1.11 -0.07 -2.51
CA LEU A 35 0.13 0.20 -1.77
C LEU A 35 -0.20 1.02 -0.53
N VAL A 36 0.23 0.52 0.62
CA VAL A 36 0.05 1.21 1.89
C VAL A 36 1.43 1.54 2.45
N PHE A 37 1.80 2.81 2.38
CA PHE A 37 3.06 3.29 2.92
C PHE A 37 2.87 3.63 4.37
N ASN A 38 3.48 2.83 5.22
CA ASN A 38 3.45 2.96 6.66
C ASN A 38 4.42 4.03 7.15
N ARG A 39 4.02 4.70 8.21
CA ARG A 39 4.91 5.60 8.95
C ARG A 39 5.86 4.83 9.87
N GLY A 40 5.46 3.65 10.30
CA GLY A 40 6.19 2.77 11.21
C GLY A 40 5.26 2.12 12.22
N PHE A 41 5.57 0.90 12.62
CA PHE A 41 4.73 0.11 13.52
C PHE A 41 4.75 0.60 14.97
N GLN A 42 5.68 1.48 15.32
CA GLN A 42 5.69 2.15 16.62
C GLN A 42 4.56 3.17 16.78
N TRP A 43 3.94 3.59 15.67
CA TRP A 43 2.90 4.62 15.68
C TRP A 43 1.50 3.98 15.81
N PRO A 44 0.67 4.45 16.78
CA PRO A 44 -0.64 3.83 17.04
C PRO A 44 -1.59 3.82 15.85
N TYR A 45 -1.62 4.88 15.06
CA TYR A 45 -2.50 4.97 13.88
C TYR A 45 -2.11 3.96 12.80
N CYS A 46 -0.83 3.70 12.61
CA CYS A 46 -0.37 2.69 11.66
C CYS A 46 -0.72 1.28 12.12
N ARG A 47 -0.53 0.98 13.41
CA ARG A 47 -0.93 -0.32 13.97
C ARG A 47 -2.43 -0.55 13.85
N LYS A 48 -3.22 0.48 14.14
CA LYS A 48 -4.69 0.42 14.02
C LYS A 48 -5.10 0.19 12.57
N HIS A 49 -4.46 0.88 11.63
CA HIS A 49 -4.71 0.72 10.20
C HIS A 49 -4.39 -0.70 9.74
N MET A 50 -3.23 -1.23 10.15
CA MET A 50 -2.85 -2.60 9.81
C MET A 50 -3.83 -3.63 10.36
N ALA A 51 -4.29 -3.45 11.59
CA ALA A 51 -5.29 -4.33 12.20
C ALA A 51 -6.61 -4.31 11.44
N GLN A 52 -7.05 -3.13 11.01
CA GLN A 52 -8.28 -2.99 10.23
C GLN A 52 -8.14 -3.65 8.85
N LEU A 53 -7.01 -3.46 8.18
CA LEU A 53 -6.74 -4.10 6.89
C LEU A 53 -6.66 -5.63 7.03
N ARG A 54 -6.07 -6.14 8.11
CA ARG A 54 -6.05 -7.58 8.39
C ARG A 54 -7.47 -8.13 8.50
N GLN A 55 -8.33 -7.42 9.22
CA GLN A 55 -9.73 -7.83 9.40
C GLN A 55 -10.49 -7.84 8.07
N ASP A 56 -10.24 -6.85 7.23
CA ASP A 56 -10.97 -6.64 5.98
C ASP A 56 -10.28 -7.23 4.75
N TYR A 57 -9.16 -7.90 4.90
CA TYR A 57 -8.34 -8.38 3.79
C TYR A 57 -9.12 -9.23 2.79
N GLN A 58 -9.95 -10.14 3.27
CA GLN A 58 -10.74 -11.02 2.39
C GLN A 58 -11.68 -10.22 1.48
N GLN A 59 -12.17 -9.09 1.94
CA GLN A 59 -13.01 -8.22 1.10
C GLN A 59 -12.23 -7.60 -0.06
N PHE A 60 -10.94 -7.31 0.14
CA PHE A 60 -10.07 -6.86 -0.95
C PHE A 60 -9.76 -7.99 -1.92
N VAL A 61 -9.49 -9.19 -1.41
CA VAL A 61 -9.27 -10.39 -2.24
C VAL A 61 -10.49 -10.66 -3.13
N ASN A 62 -11.69 -10.55 -2.58
CA ASN A 62 -12.94 -10.74 -3.32
C ASN A 62 -13.13 -9.70 -4.45
N ARG A 63 -12.40 -8.59 -4.39
CA ARG A 63 -12.40 -7.52 -5.41
C ARG A 63 -11.15 -7.53 -6.27
N ASN A 64 -10.47 -8.66 -6.36
CA ASN A 64 -9.26 -8.84 -7.13
C ASN A 64 -8.19 -7.80 -6.79
N THR A 65 -8.04 -7.49 -5.52
CA THR A 65 -7.09 -6.48 -5.05
C THR A 65 -6.14 -7.08 -4.01
N GLU A 66 -4.84 -6.92 -4.26
CA GLU A 66 -3.80 -7.29 -3.29
C GLU A 66 -3.37 -6.05 -2.51
N ILE A 67 -3.08 -6.24 -1.23
CA ILE A 67 -2.53 -5.21 -0.38
C ILE A 67 -1.02 -5.44 -0.25
N ILE A 68 -0.24 -4.40 -0.49
CA ILE A 68 1.20 -4.42 -0.24
C ILE A 68 1.52 -3.28 0.74
N ALA A 69 1.92 -3.64 1.95
CA ALA A 69 2.32 -2.67 2.95
C ALA A 69 3.84 -2.47 2.92
N ILE A 70 4.27 -1.23 2.91
CA ILE A 70 5.68 -0.85 2.84
C ILE A 70 6.00 0.04 4.03
N GLY A 71 7.04 -0.31 4.79
CA GLY A 71 7.39 0.41 6.00
C GLY A 71 8.88 0.68 6.17
N PRO A 72 9.24 1.59 7.07
CA PRO A 72 10.61 2.06 7.23
C PRO A 72 11.50 1.19 8.10
N GLU A 73 10.95 0.19 8.77
CA GLU A 73 11.72 -0.72 9.61
C GLU A 73 12.71 -1.51 8.78
N ASP A 74 13.83 -1.95 9.38
CA ASP A 74 14.71 -2.90 8.73
C ASP A 74 14.01 -4.25 8.52
N SER A 75 14.59 -5.09 7.67
CA SER A 75 13.96 -6.35 7.26
C SER A 75 13.65 -7.28 8.44
N GLU A 76 14.54 -7.33 9.43
CA GLU A 76 14.36 -8.20 10.59
C GLU A 76 13.23 -7.70 11.49
N ALA A 77 13.22 -6.41 11.83
CA ALA A 77 12.19 -5.81 12.66
C ALA A 77 10.82 -5.86 11.98
N PHE A 78 10.77 -5.59 10.68
CA PHE A 78 9.55 -5.66 9.89
C PHE A 78 8.97 -7.08 9.90
N LYS A 79 9.80 -8.06 9.61
CA LYS A 79 9.39 -9.47 9.59
C LYS A 79 8.88 -9.91 10.97
N GLN A 80 9.58 -9.55 12.03
CA GLN A 80 9.19 -9.89 13.40
C GLN A 80 7.79 -9.37 13.71
N TRP A 81 7.54 -8.09 13.44
CA TRP A 81 6.23 -7.50 13.69
C TRP A 81 5.15 -8.17 12.84
N TRP A 82 5.47 -8.42 11.56
CA TRP A 82 4.54 -9.03 10.60
C TRP A 82 4.11 -10.41 11.03
N ASP A 83 5.05 -11.24 11.44
CA ASP A 83 4.79 -12.61 11.89
C ASP A 83 4.05 -12.62 13.23
N ASP A 84 4.44 -11.77 14.16
CA ASP A 84 3.81 -11.67 15.48
C ASP A 84 2.32 -11.28 15.38
N HIS A 85 1.97 -10.47 14.41
CA HIS A 85 0.60 -10.00 14.20
C HIS A 85 -0.15 -10.82 13.15
N LYS A 86 0.47 -11.87 12.62
CA LYS A 86 -0.14 -12.79 11.64
C LYS A 86 -0.76 -12.04 10.46
N MET A 87 -0.01 -11.11 9.88
CA MET A 87 -0.47 -10.30 8.76
C MET A 87 -0.63 -11.15 7.50
N PRO A 88 -1.83 -11.15 6.85
CA PRO A 88 -2.13 -12.08 5.76
C PRO A 88 -1.70 -11.60 4.38
N PHE A 89 -1.30 -10.35 4.23
CA PHE A 89 -0.93 -9.80 2.93
C PHE A 89 0.57 -9.50 2.85
N THR A 90 1.01 -9.01 1.70
CA THR A 90 2.43 -8.77 1.43
C THR A 90 2.98 -7.60 2.23
N GLY A 91 4.10 -7.82 2.90
CA GLY A 91 4.83 -6.79 3.63
C GLY A 91 6.24 -6.63 3.10
N ILE A 92 6.69 -5.40 2.92
CA ILE A 92 8.01 -5.05 2.38
C ILE A 92 8.68 -4.03 3.28
N ALA A 93 9.88 -4.36 3.75
CA ALA A 93 10.74 -3.40 4.45
C ALA A 93 11.44 -2.50 3.44
N ASP A 94 11.41 -1.21 3.68
CA ASP A 94 12.04 -0.19 2.82
C ASP A 94 12.81 0.84 3.68
N PRO A 95 13.83 0.38 4.43
CA PRO A 95 14.53 1.25 5.39
C PRO A 95 15.28 2.40 4.74
N LYS A 96 15.68 2.26 3.48
CA LYS A 96 16.39 3.29 2.73
C LYS A 96 15.48 4.23 1.94
N HIS A 97 14.16 4.08 2.08
CA HIS A 97 13.16 4.93 1.41
C HIS A 97 13.18 4.84 -0.13
N ASN A 98 13.68 3.75 -0.70
CA ASN A 98 13.79 3.60 -2.15
C ASN A 98 12.42 3.60 -2.83
N ILE A 99 11.53 2.73 -2.38
CA ILE A 99 10.17 2.64 -2.93
C ILE A 99 9.34 3.86 -2.53
N ALA A 100 9.47 4.28 -1.27
CA ALA A 100 8.78 5.47 -0.78
C ALA A 100 9.08 6.71 -1.64
N ASN A 101 10.34 6.91 -2.01
CA ASN A 101 10.76 8.04 -2.85
C ASN A 101 10.20 7.94 -4.27
N MET A 102 10.11 6.74 -4.83
CA MET A 102 9.51 6.54 -6.15
C MET A 102 8.06 7.02 -6.21
N TYR A 103 7.34 6.85 -5.11
CA TYR A 103 5.91 7.19 -5.02
C TYR A 103 5.64 8.53 -4.34
N GLY A 104 6.70 9.25 -3.95
CA GLY A 104 6.57 10.57 -3.38
C GLY A 104 6.09 10.61 -1.94
N GLN A 105 6.27 9.54 -1.16
CA GLN A 105 5.95 9.57 0.28
C GLN A 105 6.77 10.67 0.97
N GLN A 106 6.07 11.57 1.65
CA GLN A 106 6.71 12.72 2.28
C GLN A 106 7.35 12.35 3.61
N VAL A 107 8.57 12.87 3.82
CA VAL A 107 9.25 12.83 5.11
C VAL A 107 9.23 14.25 5.68
N LYS A 108 8.62 14.41 6.85
CA LYS A 108 8.51 15.72 7.53
C LYS A 108 9.28 15.68 8.84
N LEU A 109 10.36 16.45 8.92
CA LEU A 109 11.22 16.51 10.11
C LEU A 109 10.45 16.91 11.37
N ILE A 110 9.53 17.86 11.23
CA ILE A 110 8.70 18.35 12.35
C ILE A 110 7.78 17.23 12.90
N LYS A 111 7.41 16.27 12.06
CA LYS A 111 6.51 15.16 12.45
C LYS A 111 7.25 13.84 12.61
N LEU A 112 8.55 13.86 12.74
CA LEU A 112 9.43 12.72 13.08
C LEU A 112 9.31 11.55 12.11
N GLY A 113 9.43 11.78 10.81
CA GLY A 113 9.58 10.72 9.84
C GLY A 113 8.57 10.73 8.70
N ARG A 114 8.31 9.54 8.14
CA ARG A 114 7.42 9.38 7.00
C ARG A 114 5.96 9.68 7.35
N MET A 115 5.26 10.28 6.43
CA MET A 115 3.81 10.44 6.54
C MET A 115 3.13 9.26 5.84
N PRO A 116 1.92 8.87 6.28
CA PRO A 116 1.21 7.77 5.63
C PRO A 116 0.81 8.13 4.19
N ALA A 117 0.82 7.14 3.31
CA ALA A 117 0.33 7.30 1.96
C ALA A 117 -0.38 6.02 1.51
N THR A 118 -1.41 6.18 0.70
CA THR A 118 -2.18 5.07 0.13
C THR A 118 -2.33 5.31 -1.36
N ILE A 119 -1.95 4.33 -2.17
CA ILE A 119 -1.98 4.42 -3.62
C ILE A 119 -2.68 3.19 -4.19
N LEU A 120 -3.72 3.40 -4.99
CA LEU A 120 -4.45 2.33 -5.64
C LEU A 120 -4.06 2.25 -7.12
N ILE A 121 -3.60 1.10 -7.53
CA ILE A 121 -3.11 0.81 -8.89
C ILE A 121 -4.05 -0.23 -9.52
N ASP A 122 -4.50 0.02 -10.73
CA ASP A 122 -5.39 -0.91 -11.43
C ASP A 122 -4.60 -2.04 -12.14
N LYS A 123 -5.31 -2.96 -12.77
CA LYS A 123 -4.72 -4.11 -13.49
C LYS A 123 -3.89 -3.70 -14.70
N ARG A 124 -4.02 -2.48 -15.18
CA ARG A 124 -3.23 -1.93 -16.29
C ARG A 124 -1.96 -1.24 -15.83
N GLY A 125 -1.70 -1.22 -14.51
CA GLY A 125 -0.56 -0.53 -13.94
C GLY A 125 -0.74 0.97 -13.79
N GLN A 126 -1.97 1.47 -13.87
CA GLN A 126 -2.28 2.90 -13.76
C GLN A 126 -2.65 3.26 -12.33
N ILE A 127 -2.13 4.40 -11.85
CA ILE A 127 -2.54 4.94 -10.55
C ILE A 127 -3.93 5.55 -10.69
N ARG A 128 -4.89 5.01 -9.96
CA ARG A 128 -6.29 5.45 -9.98
C ARG A 128 -6.67 6.31 -8.78
N TYR A 129 -5.90 6.22 -7.71
CA TYR A 129 -6.13 6.98 -6.48
C TYR A 129 -4.82 7.14 -5.74
N SER A 130 -4.59 8.32 -5.18
CA SER A 130 -3.45 8.60 -4.32
C SER A 130 -3.89 9.50 -3.17
N HIS A 131 -3.50 9.14 -1.97
CA HIS A 131 -3.72 9.97 -0.79
C HIS A 131 -2.41 10.05 -0.01
N PHE A 132 -1.90 11.25 0.14
CA PHE A 132 -0.71 11.53 0.94
C PHE A 132 -1.17 12.23 2.22
N GLY A 133 -0.98 11.57 3.36
CA GLY A 133 -1.43 12.07 4.64
C GLY A 133 -0.71 13.37 5.05
N GLU A 134 -1.48 14.33 5.54
CA GLU A 134 -0.94 15.57 6.10
C GLU A 134 -0.68 15.47 7.60
N SER A 135 -1.20 14.42 8.23
CA SER A 135 -1.02 14.12 9.64
C SER A 135 -0.89 12.61 9.84
N MET A 136 -0.51 12.21 11.05
CA MET A 136 -0.36 10.78 11.41
C MET A 136 -1.68 10.01 11.29
N ALA A 137 -2.80 10.67 11.55
CA ALA A 137 -4.13 10.07 11.53
C ALA A 137 -4.80 10.21 10.16
N ASP A 138 -4.17 10.90 9.21
CA ASP A 138 -4.76 11.15 7.90
C ASP A 138 -4.56 9.95 6.99
N ILE A 139 -5.33 8.90 7.26
CA ILE A 139 -5.33 7.63 6.56
C ILE A 139 -6.74 7.38 6.03
N PRO A 140 -6.90 7.07 4.72
CA PRO A 140 -8.23 6.76 4.17
C PRO A 140 -8.87 5.60 4.91
N LYS A 141 -10.17 5.69 5.16
CA LYS A 141 -10.91 4.61 5.80
C LYS A 141 -10.96 3.39 4.88
N THR A 142 -10.84 2.21 5.45
CA THR A 142 -10.89 0.94 4.71
C THR A 142 -12.17 0.82 3.89
N LYS A 143 -13.30 1.28 4.42
CA LYS A 143 -14.58 1.29 3.71
C LYS A 143 -14.53 2.11 2.43
N GLU A 144 -13.87 3.27 2.45
CA GLU A 144 -13.66 4.11 1.28
C GLU A 144 -12.81 3.39 0.23
N MET A 145 -11.73 2.75 0.67
CA MET A 145 -10.84 1.97 -0.22
C MET A 145 -11.56 0.78 -0.84
N LEU A 146 -12.39 0.09 -0.08
CA LEU A 146 -13.21 -1.01 -0.61
C LEU A 146 -14.18 -0.52 -1.68
N SER A 147 -14.79 0.64 -1.49
CA SER A 147 -15.68 1.24 -2.49
C SER A 147 -14.93 1.56 -3.78
N LEU A 148 -13.72 2.09 -3.69
CA LEU A 148 -12.89 2.39 -4.86
C LEU A 148 -12.47 1.11 -5.60
N THR A 149 -12.07 0.06 -4.88
CA THR A 149 -11.69 -1.22 -5.49
C THR A 149 -12.90 -1.92 -6.15
N ASP A 150 -14.07 -1.78 -5.54
CA ASP A 150 -15.33 -2.29 -6.13
C ASP A 150 -15.61 -1.61 -7.48
N GLY A 151 -15.39 -0.30 -7.57
CA GLY A 151 -15.52 0.43 -8.83
C GLY A 151 -14.57 -0.06 -9.92
N LEU A 152 -13.32 -0.35 -9.57
CA LEU A 152 -12.34 -0.90 -10.51
C LEU A 152 -12.72 -2.30 -10.99
N ASP A 153 -13.19 -3.14 -10.10
CA ASP A 153 -13.63 -4.50 -10.43
C ASP A 153 -14.81 -4.49 -11.40
N LYS A 154 -15.76 -3.57 -11.23
CA LYS A 154 -16.88 -3.38 -12.14
C LYS A 154 -16.47 -2.88 -13.52
N GLU A 155 -15.46 -2.01 -13.61
CA GLU A 155 -14.92 -1.57 -14.90
C GLU A 155 -14.38 -2.76 -15.70
N ASP A 156 -13.68 -3.67 -15.04
CA ASP A 156 -13.07 -4.85 -15.69
C ASP A 156 -14.10 -5.87 -16.12
N ALA A 157 -15.26 -5.91 -15.49
CA ALA A 157 -16.33 -6.85 -15.80
C ALA A 157 -17.21 -6.38 -16.99
N SER A 158 -17.05 -5.13 -17.41
CA SER A 158 -17.87 -4.55 -18.50
C SER A 158 -17.25 -4.76 -19.88
#